data_50045c967c12631d2ac0f92896e7fed2
#
_entry.id   50045c967c12631d2ac0f92896e7fed2
#
_cell.length_a   1.000
_cell.length_b   1.000
_cell.length_c   1.000
_cell.angle_alpha   90.00
_cell.angle_beta   90.00
_cell.angle_gamma   90.00
#
_symmetry.space_group_name_H-M   'P 1'
#
loop_
_entity.id
_entity.type
_entity.pdbx_description
1 polymer ?
#
loop_
_entity_poly.entity_id
_entity_poly.type
_entity_poly.pdbx_seq_one_letter_code
_entity_poly.pdbx_strand_id
1 'polypeptide(L)'
;SQLIMIVTLFSIWMSLAWALVILCSSVHFWMKRSDFNVDTSPLEHYPMVTVVVPAHNEDVVIAQTTKAILDLDYPHDRVEVLLFADNCSDDTYQEMLKVQAMPEYAGRNITITDRTGTGGKAGVLNDALKMAKGEYICVYDADAMPEKNALYFLVKKVLEDPERHVASFGRNKTRNSNQNFLTRCINQEIVVTQRVYHVGMWHLFKIGRIPGTNFLINTEFVKSIGGWKNGALTEDTEISFKIMQSGKLIALAYNSEAFQQEPETLKSYYMQRKRWAKGNYEVVLANFKHLFSGGNWRVKLEVFNYSCIFFWFNLAIVLSDLVFFANVAAMITQLFVPDVRIPFAFDAQNIYIVQLMLFNWLLMILLYLLQINIALASQFGQATTKQIWLALVSYLTYSQLFIVVSLDAVGSVILDKILKRKETKWVKTKRFAG
;
A
#
# COMPACT_ATOMS: atom_id res chain seq x y z
N SER A 1 -14.32 33.19 9.25
CA SER A 1 -14.15 32.90 7.81
C SER A 1 -12.69 32.96 7.35
N GLN A 2 -11.90 34.00 7.72
CA GLN A 2 -10.50 34.14 7.30
C GLN A 2 -9.60 32.98 7.77
N LEU A 3 -9.75 32.50 9.00
CA LEU A 3 -8.98 31.37 9.52
C LEU A 3 -9.23 30.08 8.71
N ILE A 4 -10.49 29.78 8.42
CA ILE A 4 -10.87 28.60 7.60
C ILE A 4 -10.22 28.70 6.22
N MET A 5 -10.26 29.88 5.59
CA MET A 5 -9.63 30.11 4.30
C MET A 5 -8.12 29.90 4.34
N ILE A 6 -7.43 30.46 5.33
CA ILE A 6 -5.98 30.29 5.50
C ILE A 6 -5.62 28.83 5.69
N VAL A 7 -6.35 28.10 6.56
CA VAL A 7 -6.14 26.67 6.81
C VAL A 7 -6.38 25.85 5.53
N THR A 8 -7.42 26.17 4.77
CA THR A 8 -7.72 25.51 3.50
C THR A 8 -6.60 25.71 2.48
N LEU A 9 -6.20 26.96 2.27
CA LEU A 9 -5.12 27.30 1.33
C LEU A 9 -3.79 26.65 1.74
N PHE A 10 -3.43 26.71 3.01
CA PHE A 10 -2.23 26.07 3.52
C PHE A 10 -2.26 24.54 3.30
N SER A 11 -3.39 23.90 3.62
CA SER A 11 -3.56 22.45 3.43
C SER A 11 -3.44 22.05 1.96
N ILE A 12 -4.06 22.81 1.06
CA ILE A 12 -3.98 22.57 -0.40
C ILE A 12 -2.53 22.73 -0.89
N TRP A 13 -1.88 23.85 -0.56
CA TRP A 13 -0.52 24.12 -1.01
C TRP A 13 0.48 23.12 -0.47
N MET A 14 0.36 22.72 0.80
CA MET A 14 1.22 21.68 1.40
C MET A 14 1.06 20.35 0.66
N SER A 15 -0.18 19.93 0.40
CA SER A 15 -0.48 18.69 -0.31
C SER A 15 0.01 18.72 -1.76
N LEU A 16 -0.21 19.82 -2.47
CA LEU A 16 0.24 19.99 -3.86
C LEU A 16 1.77 20.00 -3.96
N ALA A 17 2.44 20.75 -3.09
CA ALA A 17 3.91 20.84 -3.10
C ALA A 17 4.53 19.46 -2.83
N TRP A 18 4.03 18.73 -1.84
CA TRP A 18 4.53 17.40 -1.52
C TRP A 18 4.28 16.40 -2.65
N ALA A 19 3.06 16.36 -3.20
CA ALA A 19 2.73 15.52 -4.33
C ALA A 19 3.59 15.84 -5.57
N LEU A 20 3.87 17.12 -5.82
CA LEU A 20 4.72 17.55 -6.94
C LEU A 20 6.18 17.11 -6.76
N VAL A 21 6.73 17.20 -5.55
CA VAL A 21 8.08 16.70 -5.25
C VAL A 21 8.20 15.21 -5.56
N ILE A 22 7.24 14.41 -5.09
CA ILE A 22 7.22 12.96 -5.34
C ILE A 22 7.06 12.67 -6.84
N LEU A 23 6.17 13.39 -7.53
CA LEU A 23 5.95 13.22 -8.96
C LEU A 23 7.21 13.54 -9.77
N CYS A 24 7.86 14.67 -9.50
CA CYS A 24 9.11 15.06 -10.18
C CYS A 24 10.20 14.01 -9.96
N SER A 25 10.32 13.47 -8.74
CA SER A 25 11.24 12.39 -8.43
C SER A 25 10.95 11.14 -9.25
N SER A 26 9.68 10.73 -9.35
CA SER A 26 9.29 9.55 -10.12
C SER A 26 9.55 9.74 -11.62
N VAL A 27 9.23 10.90 -12.17
CA VAL A 27 9.50 11.23 -13.58
C VAL A 27 10.99 11.16 -13.86
N HIS A 28 11.83 11.72 -13.00
CA HIS A 28 13.29 11.65 -13.15
C HIS A 28 13.81 10.19 -13.14
N PHE A 29 13.22 9.34 -12.29
CA PHE A 29 13.53 7.91 -12.29
C PHE A 29 13.19 7.25 -13.64
N TRP A 30 11.95 7.46 -14.14
CA TRP A 30 11.50 6.86 -15.39
C TRP A 30 12.23 7.39 -16.63
N MET A 31 12.69 8.62 -16.61
CA MET A 31 13.54 9.18 -17.69
C MET A 31 14.91 8.50 -17.78
N LYS A 32 15.43 7.98 -16.67
CA LYS A 32 16.75 7.33 -16.61
C LYS A 32 16.69 5.81 -16.74
N ARG A 33 15.53 5.20 -16.58
CA ARG A 33 15.36 3.74 -16.56
C ARG A 33 14.30 3.31 -17.57
N SER A 34 14.55 2.16 -18.19
CA SER A 34 13.61 1.48 -19.06
C SER A 34 13.20 0.16 -18.40
N ASP A 35 11.92 -0.04 -18.17
CA ASP A 35 11.37 -1.33 -17.71
C ASP A 35 11.53 -2.43 -18.77
N PHE A 36 11.77 -2.05 -20.02
CA PHE A 36 11.88 -2.99 -21.14
C PHE A 36 13.24 -3.70 -21.20
N ASN A 37 14.26 -3.18 -20.51
CA ASN A 37 15.58 -3.81 -20.39
C ASN A 37 15.71 -4.49 -19.01
N VAL A 38 15.05 -5.63 -18.89
CA VAL A 38 15.10 -6.45 -17.67
C VAL A 38 16.33 -7.35 -17.75
N ASP A 39 17.36 -7.03 -17.00
CA ASP A 39 18.53 -7.90 -16.86
C ASP A 39 18.25 -9.05 -15.90
N THR A 40 18.16 -10.27 -16.46
CA THR A 40 17.97 -11.54 -15.75
C THR A 40 19.22 -12.41 -15.78
N SER A 41 20.40 -11.82 -15.93
CA SER A 41 21.66 -12.56 -15.87
C SER A 41 21.79 -13.31 -14.54
N PRO A 42 22.41 -14.51 -14.52
CA PRO A 42 22.60 -15.27 -13.29
C PRO A 42 23.28 -14.44 -12.20
N LEU A 43 22.85 -14.61 -10.97
CA LEU A 43 23.51 -13.99 -9.82
C LEU A 43 24.84 -14.71 -9.54
N GLU A 44 25.83 -13.98 -9.04
CA GLU A 44 27.08 -14.57 -8.60
C GLU A 44 26.88 -15.53 -7.42
N HIS A 45 25.90 -15.23 -6.58
CA HIS A 45 25.50 -16.01 -5.43
C HIS A 45 23.99 -16.01 -5.27
N TYR A 46 23.44 -17.22 -5.01
CA TYR A 46 22.04 -17.42 -4.67
C TYR A 46 21.90 -17.73 -3.19
N PRO A 47 21.56 -16.75 -2.32
CA PRO A 47 21.33 -17.02 -0.91
C PRO A 47 20.13 -17.96 -0.72
N MET A 48 20.16 -18.71 0.38
CA MET A 48 19.01 -19.52 0.79
C MET A 48 17.85 -18.63 1.21
N VAL A 49 16.65 -18.88 0.67
CA VAL A 49 15.44 -18.08 0.98
C VAL A 49 14.36 -18.98 1.55
N THR A 50 13.77 -18.58 2.66
CA THR A 50 12.55 -19.15 3.20
C THR A 50 11.35 -18.34 2.72
N VAL A 51 10.51 -18.95 1.87
CA VAL A 51 9.26 -18.34 1.43
C VAL A 51 8.15 -18.71 2.41
N VAL A 52 7.47 -17.71 2.95
CA VAL A 52 6.42 -17.86 3.96
C VAL A 52 5.07 -17.41 3.40
N VAL A 53 4.06 -18.27 3.55
CA VAL A 53 2.68 -17.96 3.16
C VAL A 53 1.76 -18.15 4.36
N PRO A 54 1.33 -17.06 5.00
CA PRO A 54 0.27 -17.10 6.02
C PRO A 54 -1.10 -17.15 5.33
N ALA A 55 -1.92 -18.14 5.68
CA ALA A 55 -3.27 -18.28 5.14
C ALA A 55 -4.30 -18.47 6.26
N HIS A 56 -5.44 -17.80 6.14
CA HIS A 56 -6.59 -17.94 7.03
C HIS A 56 -7.87 -18.02 6.22
N ASN A 57 -8.45 -19.21 6.11
CA ASN A 57 -9.64 -19.48 5.31
C ASN A 57 -9.50 -19.04 3.84
N GLU A 58 -8.49 -19.56 3.13
CA GLU A 58 -8.13 -19.17 1.76
C GLU A 58 -8.21 -20.37 0.78
N ASP A 59 -9.08 -21.35 1.04
CA ASP A 59 -9.27 -22.58 0.24
C ASP A 59 -9.45 -22.32 -1.26
N VAL A 60 -10.12 -21.20 -1.62
CA VAL A 60 -10.43 -20.81 -3.01
C VAL A 60 -9.17 -20.44 -3.82
N VAL A 61 -8.14 -19.89 -3.17
CA VAL A 61 -6.98 -19.29 -3.87
C VAL A 61 -5.65 -19.95 -3.54
N ILE A 62 -5.53 -20.59 -2.38
CA ILE A 62 -4.24 -21.06 -1.85
C ILE A 62 -3.52 -22.05 -2.76
N ALA A 63 -4.25 -22.92 -3.46
CA ALA A 63 -3.66 -23.90 -4.37
C ALA A 63 -2.92 -23.23 -5.52
N GLN A 64 -3.50 -22.17 -6.12
CA GLN A 64 -2.88 -21.41 -7.22
C GLN A 64 -1.65 -20.64 -6.73
N THR A 65 -1.75 -20.00 -5.58
CA THR A 65 -0.64 -19.29 -4.95
C THR A 65 0.52 -20.22 -4.63
N THR A 66 0.23 -21.40 -4.04
CA THR A 66 1.26 -22.39 -3.73
C THR A 66 1.99 -22.86 -4.98
N LYS A 67 1.25 -23.15 -6.07
CA LYS A 67 1.86 -23.51 -7.36
C LYS A 67 2.76 -22.39 -7.90
N ALA A 68 2.27 -21.16 -7.93
CA ALA A 68 3.04 -20.02 -8.42
C ALA A 68 4.36 -19.83 -7.63
N ILE A 69 4.35 -20.10 -6.32
CA ILE A 69 5.56 -20.03 -5.48
C ILE A 69 6.52 -21.18 -5.80
N LEU A 70 6.00 -22.39 -6.01
CA LEU A 70 6.82 -23.56 -6.36
C LEU A 70 7.40 -23.46 -7.76
N ASP A 71 6.78 -22.66 -8.64
CA ASP A 71 7.21 -22.41 -10.01
C ASP A 71 8.14 -21.19 -10.15
N LEU A 72 8.58 -20.57 -9.03
CA LEU A 72 9.54 -19.48 -9.06
C LEU A 72 10.85 -19.90 -9.72
N ASP A 73 11.36 -19.05 -10.59
CA ASP A 73 12.65 -19.21 -11.28
C ASP A 73 13.81 -18.84 -10.32
N TYR A 74 14.09 -19.78 -9.42
CA TYR A 74 15.15 -19.69 -8.43
C TYR A 74 15.67 -21.11 -8.14
N PRO A 75 16.96 -21.32 -7.84
CA PRO A 75 17.48 -22.66 -7.58
C PRO A 75 16.69 -23.36 -6.48
N HIS A 76 16.14 -24.54 -6.78
CA HIS A 76 15.20 -25.24 -5.91
C HIS A 76 15.80 -25.70 -4.59
N ASP A 77 17.10 -25.99 -4.58
CA ASP A 77 17.88 -26.33 -3.37
C ASP A 77 18.18 -25.11 -2.49
N ARG A 78 17.88 -23.92 -2.99
CA ARG A 78 18.04 -22.63 -2.29
C ARG A 78 16.70 -22.01 -1.85
N VAL A 79 15.59 -22.75 -1.96
CA VAL A 79 14.27 -22.30 -1.53
C VAL A 79 13.67 -23.31 -0.56
N GLU A 80 13.27 -22.82 0.60
CA GLU A 80 12.41 -23.50 1.56
C GLU A 80 11.04 -22.81 1.55
N VAL A 81 9.96 -23.56 1.52
CA VAL A 81 8.59 -23.03 1.52
C VAL A 81 7.88 -23.44 2.81
N LEU A 82 7.44 -22.46 3.59
CA LEU A 82 6.66 -22.64 4.80
C LEU A 82 5.24 -22.13 4.58
N LEU A 83 4.28 -23.04 4.52
CA LEU A 83 2.86 -22.74 4.37
C LEU A 83 2.16 -22.88 5.73
N PHE A 84 1.40 -21.88 6.12
CA PHE A 84 0.66 -21.89 7.38
C PHE A 84 -0.85 -21.77 7.12
N ALA A 85 -1.61 -22.77 7.51
CA ALA A 85 -3.06 -22.69 7.65
C ALA A 85 -3.37 -22.24 9.08
N ASP A 86 -3.60 -20.92 9.29
CA ASP A 86 -3.74 -20.32 10.61
C ASP A 86 -5.21 -20.23 11.03
N ASN A 87 -5.59 -20.98 12.04
CA ASN A 87 -6.97 -21.01 12.58
C ASN A 87 -8.03 -21.20 11.48
N CYS A 88 -7.77 -22.05 10.49
CA CYS A 88 -8.69 -22.31 9.37
C CYS A 88 -9.86 -23.16 9.79
N SER A 89 -11.04 -22.85 9.24
CA SER A 89 -12.28 -23.64 9.36
C SER A 89 -12.78 -24.18 8.03
N ASP A 90 -12.03 -23.90 6.94
CA ASP A 90 -12.29 -24.36 5.58
C ASP A 90 -11.21 -25.37 5.13
N ASP A 91 -11.18 -25.73 3.85
CA ASP A 91 -10.27 -26.71 3.28
C ASP A 91 -8.87 -26.15 2.93
N THR A 92 -8.48 -24.98 3.45
CA THR A 92 -7.18 -24.34 3.16
C THR A 92 -5.99 -25.29 3.37
N TYR A 93 -5.95 -26.00 4.50
CA TYR A 93 -4.88 -26.93 4.82
C TYR A 93 -4.84 -28.12 3.84
N GLN A 94 -6.01 -28.66 3.53
CA GLN A 94 -6.16 -29.79 2.59
C GLN A 94 -5.74 -29.38 1.16
N GLU A 95 -6.07 -28.19 0.72
CA GLU A 95 -5.65 -27.67 -0.59
C GLU A 95 -4.11 -27.53 -0.68
N MET A 96 -3.44 -27.06 0.40
CA MET A 96 -1.98 -27.04 0.47
C MET A 96 -1.38 -28.45 0.33
N LEU A 97 -1.93 -29.43 1.06
CA LEU A 97 -1.46 -30.84 1.00
C LEU A 97 -1.64 -31.42 -0.39
N LYS A 98 -2.76 -31.15 -1.07
CA LYS A 98 -3.00 -31.61 -2.45
C LYS A 98 -1.92 -31.11 -3.40
N VAL A 99 -1.52 -29.85 -3.31
CA VAL A 99 -0.45 -29.29 -4.15
C VAL A 99 0.90 -29.96 -3.82
N GLN A 100 1.22 -30.12 -2.54
CA GLN A 100 2.47 -30.77 -2.11
C GLN A 100 2.58 -32.20 -2.66
N ALA A 101 1.46 -32.91 -2.75
CA ALA A 101 1.41 -34.30 -3.24
C ALA A 101 1.53 -34.43 -4.78
N MET A 102 1.55 -33.34 -5.52
CA MET A 102 1.66 -33.38 -6.99
C MET A 102 3.06 -33.87 -7.41
N PRO A 103 3.14 -34.78 -8.39
CA PRO A 103 4.41 -35.33 -8.84
C PRO A 103 5.45 -34.31 -9.29
N GLU A 104 4.99 -33.20 -9.90
CA GLU A 104 5.85 -32.12 -10.38
C GLU A 104 6.59 -31.37 -9.26
N TYR A 105 6.09 -31.48 -8.03
CA TYR A 105 6.68 -30.84 -6.85
C TYR A 105 7.38 -31.86 -5.91
N ALA A 106 7.54 -33.07 -6.36
CA ALA A 106 8.28 -34.09 -5.60
C ALA A 106 9.72 -33.65 -5.33
N GLY A 107 10.17 -33.78 -4.09
CA GLY A 107 11.52 -33.40 -3.67
C GLY A 107 11.70 -31.89 -3.38
N ARG A 108 10.63 -31.07 -3.49
CA ARG A 108 10.68 -29.68 -3.04
C ARG A 108 10.70 -29.60 -1.51
N ASN A 109 11.41 -28.63 -0.98
CA ASN A 109 11.47 -28.38 0.47
C ASN A 109 10.23 -27.56 0.91
N ILE A 110 9.16 -28.27 1.24
CA ILE A 110 7.86 -27.68 1.63
C ILE A 110 7.48 -28.21 3.01
N THR A 111 7.19 -27.28 3.93
CA THR A 111 6.59 -27.60 5.24
C THR A 111 5.22 -26.93 5.33
N ILE A 112 4.19 -27.70 5.63
CA ILE A 112 2.82 -27.23 5.82
C ILE A 112 2.45 -27.39 7.28
N THR A 113 1.99 -26.31 7.90
CA THR A 113 1.62 -26.27 9.31
C THR A 113 0.16 -25.90 9.47
N ASP A 114 -0.63 -26.79 10.10
CA ASP A 114 -1.96 -26.44 10.62
C ASP A 114 -1.77 -25.76 11.98
N ARG A 115 -1.93 -24.46 11.99
CA ARG A 115 -1.61 -23.61 13.14
C ARG A 115 -2.88 -23.20 13.88
N THR A 116 -2.90 -23.45 15.17
CA THR A 116 -3.86 -22.83 16.10
C THR A 116 -3.10 -21.87 17.01
N GLY A 117 -3.32 -20.57 16.84
CA GLY A 117 -2.51 -19.57 17.56
C GLY A 117 -3.13 -18.20 17.59
N THR A 118 -2.44 -17.28 18.25
CA THR A 118 -2.80 -15.87 18.39
C THR A 118 -1.84 -14.98 17.60
N GLY A 119 -2.12 -13.66 17.56
CA GLY A 119 -1.26 -12.66 16.94
C GLY A 119 -1.52 -12.40 15.45
N GLY A 120 -2.47 -13.13 14.84
CA GLY A 120 -2.83 -12.98 13.42
C GLY A 120 -1.62 -13.23 12.51
N LYS A 121 -1.53 -12.52 11.38
CA LYS A 121 -0.44 -12.65 10.41
C LYS A 121 0.94 -12.45 11.05
N ALA A 122 1.09 -11.45 11.92
CA ALA A 122 2.35 -11.22 12.65
C ALA A 122 2.75 -12.43 13.51
N GLY A 123 1.79 -13.09 14.17
CA GLY A 123 2.03 -14.31 14.92
C GLY A 123 2.54 -15.46 14.05
N VAL A 124 1.94 -15.66 12.86
CA VAL A 124 2.41 -16.65 11.88
C VAL A 124 3.82 -16.32 11.41
N LEU A 125 4.11 -15.06 11.07
CA LEU A 125 5.45 -14.65 10.62
C LEU A 125 6.51 -14.84 11.70
N ASN A 126 6.16 -14.61 12.97
CA ASN A 126 7.08 -14.86 14.10
C ASN A 126 7.33 -16.38 14.32
N ASP A 127 6.32 -17.21 14.10
CA ASP A 127 6.53 -18.67 14.19
C ASP A 127 7.35 -19.17 12.99
N ALA A 128 7.10 -18.64 11.79
CA ALA A 128 7.93 -18.91 10.62
C ALA A 128 9.40 -18.45 10.84
N LEU A 129 9.62 -17.31 11.47
CA LEU A 129 10.95 -16.79 11.79
C LEU A 129 11.77 -17.77 12.65
N LYS A 130 11.14 -18.51 13.58
CA LYS A 130 11.79 -19.55 14.39
C LYS A 130 12.18 -20.77 13.59
N MET A 131 11.43 -21.10 12.53
CA MET A 131 11.63 -22.27 11.68
C MET A 131 12.53 -22.00 10.49
N ALA A 132 12.60 -20.75 10.05
CA ALA A 132 13.30 -20.33 8.83
C ALA A 132 14.79 -20.68 8.86
N LYS A 133 15.25 -21.35 7.80
CA LYS A 133 16.67 -21.70 7.57
C LYS A 133 17.33 -20.78 6.56
N GLY A 134 16.53 -20.00 5.81
CA GLY A 134 17.03 -19.06 4.81
C GLY A 134 17.73 -17.85 5.42
N GLU A 135 18.72 -17.35 4.71
CA GLU A 135 19.38 -16.06 4.99
C GLU A 135 18.37 -14.91 4.90
N TYR A 136 17.37 -15.08 4.04
CA TYR A 136 16.27 -14.16 3.87
C TYR A 136 14.92 -14.88 4.00
N ILE A 137 13.94 -14.14 4.51
CA ILE A 137 12.52 -14.52 4.49
C ILE A 137 11.82 -13.73 3.38
N CYS A 138 11.12 -14.42 2.48
CA CYS A 138 10.25 -13.84 1.48
C CYS A 138 8.79 -14.12 1.86
N VAL A 139 7.92 -13.11 1.85
CA VAL A 139 6.52 -13.26 2.26
C VAL A 139 5.60 -12.99 1.08
N TYR A 140 4.68 -13.93 0.87
CA TYR A 140 3.55 -13.79 -0.04
C TYR A 140 2.24 -14.04 0.71
N ASP A 141 1.25 -13.18 0.50
CA ASP A 141 -0.11 -13.42 0.99
C ASP A 141 -0.73 -14.62 0.26
N ALA A 142 -1.73 -15.25 0.88
CA ALA A 142 -2.37 -16.46 0.38
C ALA A 142 -3.07 -16.30 -0.99
N ASP A 143 -3.35 -15.07 -1.42
CA ASP A 143 -3.90 -14.73 -2.73
C ASP A 143 -2.88 -14.14 -3.71
N ALA A 144 -1.63 -13.98 -3.27
CA ALA A 144 -0.57 -13.43 -4.08
C ALA A 144 -0.01 -14.50 -5.03
N MET A 145 0.03 -14.18 -6.31
CA MET A 145 0.65 -15.00 -7.35
C MET A 145 1.87 -14.27 -7.89
N PRO A 146 3.08 -14.63 -7.42
CA PRO A 146 4.30 -14.02 -7.94
C PRO A 146 4.54 -14.41 -9.41
N GLU A 147 5.10 -13.47 -10.16
CA GLU A 147 5.72 -13.75 -11.45
C GLU A 147 6.96 -14.64 -11.23
N LYS A 148 7.30 -15.47 -12.22
CA LYS A 148 8.41 -16.43 -12.09
C LYS A 148 9.72 -15.80 -11.61
N ASN A 149 10.00 -14.58 -12.06
CA ASN A 149 11.23 -13.84 -11.72
C ASN A 149 11.11 -12.97 -10.45
N ALA A 150 9.97 -13.00 -9.76
CA ALA A 150 9.73 -12.09 -8.63
C ALA A 150 10.78 -12.22 -7.53
N LEU A 151 11.06 -13.46 -7.10
CA LEU A 151 12.06 -13.73 -6.06
C LEU A 151 13.47 -13.34 -6.52
N TYR A 152 13.84 -13.63 -7.76
CA TYR A 152 15.12 -13.24 -8.33
C TYR A 152 15.37 -11.73 -8.20
N PHE A 153 14.38 -10.89 -8.56
CA PHE A 153 14.54 -9.44 -8.49
C PHE A 153 14.59 -8.92 -7.05
N LEU A 154 13.84 -9.52 -6.12
CA LEU A 154 13.93 -9.19 -4.70
C LEU A 154 15.33 -9.46 -4.16
N VAL A 155 15.89 -10.64 -4.46
CA VAL A 155 17.24 -11.03 -4.04
C VAL A 155 18.29 -10.16 -4.71
N LYS A 156 18.22 -9.98 -6.03
CA LYS A 156 19.13 -9.11 -6.77
C LYS A 156 19.22 -7.72 -6.14
N LYS A 157 18.07 -7.19 -5.70
CA LYS A 157 18.01 -5.85 -5.10
C LYS A 157 18.68 -5.75 -3.75
N VAL A 158 18.55 -6.72 -2.87
CA VAL A 158 19.26 -6.69 -1.57
C VAL A 158 20.76 -6.91 -1.75
N LEU A 159 21.17 -7.71 -2.73
CA LEU A 159 22.59 -7.97 -3.03
C LEU A 159 23.33 -6.76 -3.64
N GLU A 160 22.63 -5.72 -4.12
CA GLU A 160 23.28 -4.48 -4.57
C GLU A 160 24.02 -3.74 -3.44
N ASP A 161 23.52 -3.83 -2.21
CA ASP A 161 24.12 -3.22 -1.01
C ASP A 161 23.68 -4.01 0.24
N PRO A 162 24.21 -5.22 0.47
CA PRO A 162 23.72 -6.13 1.52
C PRO A 162 23.82 -5.55 2.94
N GLU A 163 24.75 -4.63 3.17
CA GLU A 163 24.92 -4.01 4.48
C GLU A 163 23.79 -3.01 4.80
N ARG A 164 23.29 -2.31 3.80
CA ARG A 164 22.26 -1.29 3.96
C ARG A 164 20.87 -1.79 3.60
N HIS A 165 20.73 -2.59 2.53
CA HIS A 165 19.48 -3.15 2.07
C HIS A 165 19.13 -4.41 2.87
N VAL A 166 18.55 -4.24 4.05
CA VAL A 166 18.11 -5.39 4.88
C VAL A 166 16.78 -5.98 4.40
N ALA A 167 16.08 -5.27 3.56
CA ALA A 167 14.84 -5.73 2.93
C ALA A 167 14.71 -5.17 1.51
N SER A 168 13.92 -5.86 0.69
CA SER A 168 13.45 -5.37 -0.59
C SER A 168 11.97 -5.67 -0.77
N PHE A 169 11.30 -4.89 -1.60
CA PHE A 169 9.89 -5.08 -1.92
C PHE A 169 9.63 -4.86 -3.40
N GLY A 170 8.67 -5.62 -3.92
CA GLY A 170 8.25 -5.54 -5.30
C GLY A 170 6.91 -4.81 -5.47
N ARG A 171 6.32 -5.03 -6.64
CA ARG A 171 5.03 -4.45 -7.04
C ARG A 171 3.93 -5.49 -6.98
N ASN A 172 2.72 -5.05 -6.65
CA ASN A 172 1.53 -5.87 -6.70
C ASN A 172 0.63 -5.42 -7.86
N LYS A 173 0.15 -6.36 -8.65
CA LYS A 173 -0.78 -6.14 -9.75
C LYS A 173 -2.16 -6.68 -9.39
N THR A 174 -3.20 -6.05 -9.90
CA THR A 174 -4.58 -6.48 -9.68
C THR A 174 -4.97 -7.57 -10.68
N ARG A 175 -5.30 -8.78 -10.22
CA ARG A 175 -5.79 -9.89 -11.08
C ARG A 175 -7.16 -9.58 -11.68
N ASN A 176 -8.08 -9.08 -10.86
CA ASN A 176 -9.47 -8.80 -11.22
C ASN A 176 -9.72 -7.33 -11.58
N SER A 177 -8.74 -6.66 -12.19
CA SER A 177 -8.78 -5.23 -12.49
C SER A 177 -9.97 -4.81 -13.37
N ASN A 178 -10.48 -5.71 -14.21
CA ASN A 178 -11.57 -5.42 -15.15
C ASN A 178 -12.96 -5.90 -14.71
N GLN A 179 -13.07 -6.44 -13.50
CA GLN A 179 -14.32 -7.08 -13.03
C GLN A 179 -15.48 -6.08 -12.92
N ASN A 180 -15.25 -4.91 -12.38
CA ASN A 180 -16.25 -3.86 -12.24
C ASN A 180 -15.62 -2.47 -12.15
N PHE A 181 -16.45 -1.43 -11.96
CA PHE A 181 -15.97 -0.05 -11.81
C PHE A 181 -15.04 0.12 -10.62
N LEU A 182 -15.37 -0.47 -9.47
CA LEU A 182 -14.57 -0.37 -8.24
C LEU A 182 -13.17 -0.97 -8.44
N THR A 183 -13.08 -2.18 -9.00
CA THR A 183 -11.79 -2.85 -9.24
C THR A 183 -10.92 -2.09 -10.24
N ARG A 184 -11.51 -1.43 -11.25
CA ARG A 184 -10.77 -0.54 -12.17
C ARG A 184 -10.20 0.67 -11.46
N CYS A 185 -10.97 1.31 -10.57
CA CYS A 185 -10.50 2.43 -9.75
C CYS A 185 -9.38 2.01 -8.80
N ILE A 186 -9.53 0.87 -8.11
CA ILE A 186 -8.50 0.31 -7.24
C ILE A 186 -7.21 0.03 -8.03
N ASN A 187 -7.34 -0.54 -9.22
CA ASN A 187 -6.18 -0.80 -10.08
C ASN A 187 -5.43 0.50 -10.44
N GLN A 188 -6.14 1.57 -10.80
CA GLN A 188 -5.49 2.87 -11.06
C GLN A 188 -4.79 3.41 -9.81
N GLU A 189 -5.42 3.33 -8.65
CA GLU A 189 -4.81 3.73 -7.37
C GLU A 189 -3.51 2.94 -7.11
N ILE A 190 -3.53 1.62 -7.29
CA ILE A 190 -2.36 0.75 -7.09
C ILE A 190 -1.23 1.12 -8.06
N VAL A 191 -1.55 1.32 -9.34
CA VAL A 191 -0.56 1.72 -10.35
C VAL A 191 0.07 3.06 -10.00
N VAL A 192 -0.72 4.06 -9.60
CA VAL A 192 -0.19 5.37 -9.14
C VAL A 192 0.69 5.21 -7.91
N THR A 193 0.22 4.48 -6.90
CA THR A 193 0.97 4.26 -5.66
C THR A 193 2.33 3.64 -5.94
N GLN A 194 2.40 2.64 -6.81
CA GLN A 194 3.62 1.90 -7.07
C GLN A 194 4.54 2.60 -8.08
N ARG A 195 3.98 3.20 -9.14
CA ARG A 195 4.75 3.79 -10.23
C ARG A 195 5.16 5.25 -9.99
N VAL A 196 4.44 5.95 -9.15
CA VAL A 196 4.74 7.36 -8.81
C VAL A 196 5.23 7.46 -7.38
N TYR A 197 4.43 7.02 -6.41
CA TYR A 197 4.70 7.25 -5.01
C TYR A 197 5.89 6.44 -4.48
N HIS A 198 5.86 5.11 -4.58
CA HIS A 198 6.96 4.26 -4.10
C HIS A 198 8.26 4.53 -4.84
N VAL A 199 8.17 4.70 -6.15
CA VAL A 199 9.33 5.03 -7.00
C VAL A 199 9.91 6.39 -6.62
N GLY A 200 9.07 7.42 -6.48
CA GLY A 200 9.51 8.77 -6.11
C GLY A 200 10.16 8.83 -4.74
N MET A 201 9.55 8.19 -3.74
CA MET A 201 10.09 8.10 -2.37
C MET A 201 11.43 7.35 -2.32
N TRP A 202 11.52 6.23 -3.02
CA TRP A 202 12.77 5.48 -3.09
C TRP A 202 13.87 6.23 -3.84
N HIS A 203 13.54 6.80 -4.99
CA HIS A 203 14.53 7.48 -5.82
C HIS A 203 15.18 8.66 -5.12
N LEU A 204 14.37 9.54 -4.52
CA LEU A 204 14.86 10.77 -3.90
C LEU A 204 15.37 10.57 -2.46
N PHE A 205 14.63 9.84 -1.64
CA PHE A 205 14.89 9.76 -0.19
C PHE A 205 15.45 8.42 0.27
N LYS A 206 15.49 7.40 -0.58
CA LYS A 206 15.79 6.02 -0.21
C LYS A 206 14.85 5.53 0.90
N ILE A 207 13.57 5.89 0.79
CA ILE A 207 12.51 5.43 1.66
C ILE A 207 11.68 4.41 0.89
N GLY A 208 11.71 3.16 1.34
CA GLY A 208 10.85 2.08 0.92
C GLY A 208 9.94 1.64 2.05
N ARG A 209 8.92 0.88 1.72
CA ARG A 209 7.97 0.30 2.67
C ARG A 209 7.68 -1.14 2.31
N ILE A 210 7.51 -1.96 3.32
CA ILE A 210 7.04 -3.32 3.15
C ILE A 210 5.53 -3.26 2.86
N PRO A 211 5.07 -3.80 1.71
CA PRO A 211 3.66 -3.69 1.30
C PRO A 211 2.78 -4.85 1.80
N GLY A 212 3.26 -5.64 2.75
CA GLY A 212 2.55 -6.80 3.30
C GLY A 212 2.73 -8.09 2.50
N THR A 213 3.00 -8.03 1.21
CA THR A 213 3.25 -9.17 0.32
C THR A 213 4.34 -8.83 -0.71
N ASN A 214 4.93 -9.83 -1.36
CA ASN A 214 6.00 -9.65 -2.34
C ASN A 214 7.18 -8.82 -1.81
N PHE A 215 7.71 -9.22 -0.68
CA PHE A 215 8.88 -8.61 -0.07
C PHE A 215 9.86 -9.65 0.48
N LEU A 216 11.11 -9.26 0.58
CA LEU A 216 12.21 -10.04 1.11
C LEU A 216 12.83 -9.28 2.29
N ILE A 217 13.21 -9.98 3.35
CA ILE A 217 13.84 -9.37 4.52
C ILE A 217 14.91 -10.30 5.10
N ASN A 218 16.03 -9.75 5.56
CA ASN A 218 17.12 -10.51 6.15
C ASN A 218 16.67 -11.15 7.47
N THR A 219 16.85 -12.46 7.59
CA THR A 219 16.36 -13.27 8.71
C THR A 219 16.99 -12.86 10.04
N GLU A 220 18.31 -12.70 10.08
CA GLU A 220 19.03 -12.34 11.32
C GLU A 220 18.72 -10.90 11.74
N PHE A 221 18.56 -10.01 10.77
CA PHE A 221 18.14 -8.64 11.06
C PHE A 221 16.75 -8.61 11.72
N VAL A 222 15.76 -9.35 11.19
CA VAL A 222 14.43 -9.43 11.80
C VAL A 222 14.49 -9.97 13.21
N LYS A 223 15.28 -11.02 13.46
CA LYS A 223 15.51 -11.54 14.81
C LYS A 223 16.09 -10.46 15.74
N SER A 224 17.06 -9.68 15.25
CA SER A 224 17.73 -8.64 16.04
C SER A 224 16.81 -7.50 16.49
N ILE A 225 15.78 -7.20 15.71
CA ILE A 225 14.78 -6.16 16.03
C ILE A 225 13.54 -6.70 16.76
N GLY A 226 13.56 -7.99 17.14
CA GLY A 226 12.50 -8.65 17.92
C GLY A 226 11.31 -9.14 17.11
N GLY A 227 11.46 -9.31 15.78
CA GLY A 227 10.39 -9.81 14.91
C GLY A 227 9.25 -8.83 14.67
N TRP A 228 8.12 -9.37 14.23
CA TRP A 228 6.89 -8.62 14.00
C TRP A 228 6.11 -8.40 15.30
N LYS A 229 5.43 -7.26 15.39
CA LYS A 229 4.58 -6.96 16.54
C LYS A 229 3.28 -7.76 16.48
N ASN A 230 3.11 -8.71 17.40
CA ASN A 230 1.89 -9.52 17.49
C ASN A 230 0.63 -8.65 17.64
N GLY A 231 -0.41 -8.99 16.89
CA GLY A 231 -1.69 -8.27 16.92
C GLY A 231 -1.68 -6.89 16.25
N ALA A 232 -0.60 -6.50 15.57
CA ALA A 232 -0.59 -5.26 14.79
C ALA A 232 -1.60 -5.37 13.63
N LEU A 233 -2.39 -4.30 13.40
CA LEU A 233 -3.33 -4.25 12.27
C LEU A 233 -2.62 -4.07 10.92
N THR A 234 -1.43 -3.45 10.96
CA THR A 234 -0.53 -3.23 9.82
C THR A 234 0.89 -3.58 10.26
N GLU A 235 1.19 -4.88 10.33
CA GLU A 235 2.48 -5.42 10.75
C GLU A 235 3.60 -4.99 9.79
N ASP A 236 3.26 -4.78 8.53
CA ASP A 236 4.12 -4.31 7.45
C ASP A 236 4.56 -2.85 7.65
N THR A 237 3.64 -1.97 7.99
CA THR A 237 3.96 -0.57 8.32
C THR A 237 4.81 -0.50 9.61
N GLU A 238 4.45 -1.27 10.62
CA GLU A 238 5.16 -1.28 11.90
C GLU A 238 6.62 -1.73 11.74
N ILE A 239 6.86 -2.83 11.03
CA ILE A 239 8.23 -3.30 10.81
C ILE A 239 9.01 -2.37 9.88
N SER A 240 8.35 -1.70 8.93
CA SER A 240 8.98 -0.70 8.07
C SER A 240 9.56 0.47 8.88
N PHE A 241 8.82 0.96 9.88
CA PHE A 241 9.34 1.99 10.81
C PHE A 241 10.50 1.49 11.67
N LYS A 242 10.46 0.25 12.15
CA LYS A 242 11.58 -0.36 12.91
C LYS A 242 12.86 -0.42 12.06
N ILE A 243 12.73 -0.85 10.79
CA ILE A 243 13.87 -0.89 9.86
C ILE A 243 14.44 0.51 9.65
N MET A 244 13.59 1.52 9.38
CA MET A 244 14.05 2.90 9.22
C MET A 244 14.72 3.47 10.47
N GLN A 245 14.19 3.15 11.66
CA GLN A 245 14.78 3.55 12.95
C GLN A 245 16.19 2.99 13.15
N SER A 246 16.45 1.79 12.65
CA SER A 246 17.80 1.17 12.70
C SER A 246 18.80 1.81 11.72
N GLY A 247 18.36 2.71 10.85
CA GLY A 247 19.17 3.32 9.80
C GLY A 247 19.36 2.46 8.56
N LYS A 248 18.75 1.26 8.52
CA LYS A 248 18.77 0.36 7.36
C LYS A 248 17.69 0.75 6.34
N LEU A 249 17.76 0.16 5.16
CA LEU A 249 16.91 0.50 4.02
C LEU A 249 16.03 -0.67 3.58
N ILE A 250 14.83 -0.32 3.10
CA ILE A 250 13.91 -1.21 2.40
C ILE A 250 13.98 -0.84 0.93
N ALA A 251 14.67 -1.61 0.11
CA ALA A 251 14.97 -1.25 -1.26
C ALA A 251 13.85 -1.63 -2.23
N LEU A 252 13.56 -0.77 -3.20
CA LEU A 252 12.56 -1.03 -4.23
C LEU A 252 13.11 -1.92 -5.33
N ALA A 253 12.60 -3.14 -5.44
CA ALA A 253 12.81 -4.06 -6.55
C ALA A 253 11.67 -3.90 -7.58
N TYR A 254 11.68 -2.83 -8.37
CA TYR A 254 10.56 -2.44 -9.24
C TYR A 254 10.19 -3.46 -10.33
N ASN A 255 11.08 -4.41 -10.66
CA ASN A 255 10.82 -5.50 -11.60
C ASN A 255 10.25 -6.76 -10.94
N SER A 256 10.25 -6.84 -9.61
CA SER A 256 9.58 -7.93 -8.90
C SER A 256 8.07 -7.68 -8.86
N GLU A 257 7.29 -8.58 -9.44
CA GLU A 257 5.85 -8.42 -9.57
C GLU A 257 5.09 -9.64 -9.01
N ALA A 258 3.96 -9.37 -8.37
CA ALA A 258 3.02 -10.39 -7.93
C ALA A 258 1.57 -9.92 -8.22
N PHE A 259 0.71 -10.86 -8.56
CA PHE A 259 -0.72 -10.59 -8.74
C PHE A 259 -1.47 -10.85 -7.44
N GLN A 260 -2.46 -10.02 -7.13
CA GLN A 260 -3.36 -10.18 -5.99
C GLN A 260 -4.81 -9.85 -6.38
N GLN A 261 -5.77 -10.34 -5.60
CA GLN A 261 -7.18 -10.00 -5.79
C GLN A 261 -7.57 -8.78 -4.96
N GLU A 262 -8.29 -7.86 -5.61
CA GLU A 262 -8.84 -6.68 -4.95
C GLU A 262 -10.33 -6.87 -4.61
N PRO A 263 -10.86 -6.12 -3.61
CA PRO A 263 -12.27 -6.20 -3.25
C PRO A 263 -13.19 -5.85 -4.42
N GLU A 264 -14.21 -6.67 -4.65
CA GLU A 264 -15.20 -6.46 -5.71
C GLU A 264 -16.46 -5.74 -5.23
N THR A 265 -16.64 -5.60 -3.92
CA THR A 265 -17.79 -4.92 -3.31
C THR A 265 -17.36 -3.74 -2.47
N LEU A 266 -18.20 -2.69 -2.42
CA LEU A 266 -17.96 -1.50 -1.59
C LEU A 266 -17.81 -1.87 -0.10
N LYS A 267 -18.57 -2.85 0.40
CA LYS A 267 -18.48 -3.31 1.78
C LYS A 267 -17.10 -3.90 2.09
N SER A 268 -16.61 -4.81 1.24
CA SER A 268 -15.30 -5.43 1.42
C SER A 268 -14.18 -4.40 1.30
N TYR A 269 -14.28 -3.49 0.33
CA TYR A 269 -13.36 -2.37 0.15
C TYR A 269 -13.31 -1.48 1.40
N TYR A 270 -14.47 -1.05 1.88
CA TYR A 270 -14.57 -0.18 3.05
C TYR A 270 -13.92 -0.80 4.29
N MET A 271 -14.22 -2.07 4.56
CA MET A 271 -13.66 -2.78 5.72
C MET A 271 -12.14 -2.96 5.62
N GLN A 272 -11.63 -3.29 4.42
CA GLN A 272 -10.20 -3.43 4.17
C GLN A 272 -9.48 -2.08 4.38
N ARG A 273 -9.98 -1.01 3.75
CA ARG A 273 -9.38 0.33 3.80
C ARG A 273 -9.46 0.95 5.19
N LYS A 274 -10.57 0.75 5.91
CA LYS A 274 -10.70 1.18 7.30
C LYS A 274 -9.67 0.51 8.21
N ARG A 275 -9.45 -0.80 8.04
CA ARG A 275 -8.43 -1.54 8.79
C ARG A 275 -7.03 -0.99 8.50
N TRP A 276 -6.69 -0.76 7.24
CA TRP A 276 -5.40 -0.19 6.85
C TRP A 276 -5.20 1.22 7.40
N ALA A 277 -6.17 2.09 7.24
CA ALA A 277 -6.11 3.45 7.76
C ALA A 277 -5.95 3.46 9.29
N LYS A 278 -6.74 2.65 10.01
CA LYS A 278 -6.64 2.52 11.47
C LYS A 278 -5.25 2.07 11.90
N GLY A 279 -4.71 1.00 11.30
CA GLY A 279 -3.38 0.49 11.61
C GLY A 279 -2.29 1.53 11.32
N ASN A 280 -2.37 2.22 10.19
CA ASN A 280 -1.42 3.27 9.83
C ASN A 280 -1.48 4.45 10.82
N TYR A 281 -2.67 4.89 11.24
CA TYR A 281 -2.80 5.92 12.29
C TYR A 281 -2.16 5.49 13.59
N GLU A 282 -2.37 4.24 14.04
CA GLU A 282 -1.75 3.72 15.26
C GLU A 282 -0.23 3.75 15.20
N VAL A 283 0.35 3.32 14.06
CA VAL A 283 1.81 3.31 13.86
C VAL A 283 2.36 4.74 13.80
N VAL A 284 1.71 5.65 13.07
CA VAL A 284 2.14 7.04 12.95
C VAL A 284 2.08 7.74 14.29
N LEU A 285 1.00 7.57 15.06
CA LEU A 285 0.88 8.15 16.39
C LEU A 285 1.94 7.60 17.37
N ALA A 286 2.26 6.32 17.28
CA ALA A 286 3.32 5.71 18.09
C ALA A 286 4.71 6.30 17.76
N ASN A 287 4.93 6.68 16.50
CA ASN A 287 6.20 7.23 16.00
C ASN A 287 6.25 8.76 16.00
N PHE A 288 5.14 9.44 16.32
CA PHE A 288 5.05 10.92 16.26
C PHE A 288 6.08 11.63 17.14
N LYS A 289 6.39 11.05 18.29
CA LYS A 289 7.44 11.56 19.20
C LYS A 289 8.82 11.68 18.53
N HIS A 290 9.11 10.87 17.52
CA HIS A 290 10.38 10.90 16.81
C HIS A 290 10.56 12.13 15.91
N LEU A 291 9.50 12.88 15.60
CA LEU A 291 9.62 14.18 14.93
C LEU A 291 10.46 15.19 15.74
N PHE A 292 10.35 15.11 17.07
CA PHE A 292 10.96 16.07 18.01
C PHE A 292 12.22 15.51 18.69
N SER A 293 12.57 14.26 18.45
CA SER A 293 13.75 13.61 19.01
C SER A 293 14.91 13.56 18.01
N GLY A 294 16.12 13.26 18.49
CA GLY A 294 17.33 13.12 17.66
C GLY A 294 17.38 11.86 16.76
N GLY A 295 16.22 11.30 16.38
CA GLY A 295 16.15 10.06 15.59
C GLY A 295 16.51 10.19 14.10
N ASN A 296 16.43 9.08 13.39
CA ASN A 296 16.72 9.00 11.95
C ASN A 296 15.81 9.96 11.15
N TRP A 297 16.41 10.77 10.29
CA TRP A 297 15.70 11.75 9.48
C TRP A 297 14.64 11.12 8.53
N ARG A 298 14.85 9.86 8.09
CA ARG A 298 13.88 9.14 7.27
C ARG A 298 12.60 8.84 8.03
N VAL A 299 12.70 8.48 9.31
CA VAL A 299 11.53 8.30 10.19
C VAL A 299 10.75 9.61 10.31
N LYS A 300 11.45 10.73 10.50
CA LYS A 300 10.81 12.07 10.56
C LYS A 300 10.09 12.40 9.26
N LEU A 301 10.77 12.18 8.13
CA LEU A 301 10.19 12.45 6.82
C LEU A 301 8.99 11.52 6.54
N GLU A 302 9.05 10.27 6.98
CA GLU A 302 7.96 9.32 6.80
C GLU A 302 6.74 9.67 7.68
N VAL A 303 6.94 10.08 8.92
CA VAL A 303 5.84 10.59 9.77
C VAL A 303 5.24 11.86 9.16
N PHE A 304 6.06 12.77 8.62
CA PHE A 304 5.59 13.95 7.90
C PHE A 304 4.77 13.56 6.67
N ASN A 305 5.26 12.64 5.87
CA ASN A 305 4.58 12.13 4.69
C ASN A 305 3.22 11.50 4.99
N TYR A 306 3.12 10.63 6.02
CA TYR A 306 1.83 10.12 6.47
C TYR A 306 0.90 11.23 6.97
N SER A 307 1.46 12.24 7.64
CA SER A 307 0.67 13.41 8.06
C SER A 307 0.13 14.18 6.85
N CYS A 308 0.91 14.32 5.78
CA CYS A 308 0.43 14.93 4.53
C CYS A 308 -0.69 14.11 3.89
N ILE A 309 -0.54 12.78 3.79
CA ILE A 309 -1.52 11.91 3.15
C ILE A 309 -2.82 11.82 3.95
N PHE A 310 -2.73 11.56 5.25
CA PHE A 310 -3.90 11.24 6.08
C PHE A 310 -4.54 12.44 6.75
N PHE A 311 -3.82 13.53 6.95
CA PHE A 311 -4.33 14.72 7.62
C PHE A 311 -4.49 15.90 6.65
N TRP A 312 -3.40 16.43 6.11
CA TRP A 312 -3.45 17.64 5.28
C TRP A 312 -4.22 17.45 3.98
N PHE A 313 -4.01 16.33 3.30
CA PHE A 313 -4.72 16.00 2.06
C PHE A 313 -6.22 15.80 2.31
N ASN A 314 -6.61 15.03 3.33
CA ASN A 314 -8.01 14.86 3.69
C ASN A 314 -8.67 16.18 4.09
N LEU A 315 -7.98 16.98 4.90
CA LEU A 315 -8.48 18.29 5.31
C LEU A 315 -8.67 19.21 4.09
N ALA A 316 -7.71 19.23 3.17
CA ALA A 316 -7.80 20.01 1.93
C ALA A 316 -9.02 19.61 1.09
N ILE A 317 -9.25 18.30 0.90
CA ILE A 317 -10.39 17.82 0.13
C ILE A 317 -11.71 18.17 0.83
N VAL A 318 -11.85 17.84 2.12
CA VAL A 318 -13.08 18.11 2.89
C VAL A 318 -13.45 19.61 2.84
N LEU A 319 -12.48 20.48 3.08
CA LEU A 319 -12.71 21.91 3.05
C LEU A 319 -13.01 22.43 1.64
N SER A 320 -12.31 21.92 0.63
CA SER A 320 -12.54 22.28 -0.77
C SER A 320 -13.91 21.81 -1.25
N ASP A 321 -14.30 20.60 -0.92
CA ASP A 321 -15.61 20.07 -1.28
C ASP A 321 -16.73 20.83 -0.58
N LEU A 322 -16.58 21.13 0.71
CA LEU A 322 -17.55 21.90 1.46
C LEU A 322 -17.78 23.28 0.84
N VAL A 323 -16.70 23.96 0.48
CA VAL A 323 -16.76 25.25 -0.21
C VAL A 323 -17.39 25.13 -1.59
N PHE A 324 -16.99 24.13 -2.38
CA PHE A 324 -17.54 23.90 -3.72
C PHE A 324 -19.02 23.61 -3.68
N PHE A 325 -19.49 22.64 -2.88
CA PHE A 325 -20.88 22.28 -2.79
C PHE A 325 -21.75 23.39 -2.19
N ALA A 326 -21.22 24.14 -1.22
CA ALA A 326 -21.93 25.32 -0.70
C ALA A 326 -22.14 26.40 -1.77
N ASN A 327 -21.14 26.64 -2.62
CA ASN A 327 -21.27 27.60 -3.72
C ASN A 327 -22.22 27.12 -4.81
N VAL A 328 -22.17 25.83 -5.16
CA VAL A 328 -23.11 25.22 -6.13
C VAL A 328 -24.55 25.30 -5.59
N ALA A 329 -24.76 24.95 -4.32
CA ALA A 329 -26.07 25.06 -3.67
C ALA A 329 -26.58 26.51 -3.65
N ALA A 330 -25.69 27.48 -3.32
CA ALA A 330 -26.01 28.91 -3.38
C ALA A 330 -26.46 29.34 -4.78
N MET A 331 -25.71 28.95 -5.81
CA MET A 331 -25.98 29.30 -7.19
C MET A 331 -27.33 28.71 -7.67
N ILE A 332 -27.60 27.44 -7.33
CA ILE A 332 -28.88 26.80 -7.66
C ILE A 332 -30.03 27.48 -6.92
N THR A 333 -29.87 27.77 -5.62
CA THR A 333 -30.93 28.40 -4.82
C THR A 333 -31.23 29.83 -5.30
N GLN A 334 -30.20 30.58 -5.70
CA GLN A 334 -30.35 31.95 -6.24
C GLN A 334 -31.10 31.99 -7.57
N LEU A 335 -31.14 30.88 -8.34
CA LEU A 335 -32.01 30.81 -9.53
C LEU A 335 -33.51 30.90 -9.19
N PHE A 336 -33.91 30.46 -7.98
CA PHE A 336 -35.27 30.44 -7.52
C PHE A 336 -35.60 31.52 -6.49
N VAL A 337 -34.61 31.91 -5.68
CA VAL A 337 -34.74 32.92 -4.61
C VAL A 337 -33.49 33.81 -4.62
N PRO A 338 -33.52 34.93 -5.35
CA PRO A 338 -32.32 35.76 -5.61
C PRO A 338 -31.59 36.29 -4.35
N ASP A 339 -32.33 36.47 -3.24
CA ASP A 339 -31.79 37.12 -2.02
C ASP A 339 -31.22 36.13 -0.99
N VAL A 340 -31.22 34.82 -1.29
CA VAL A 340 -30.69 33.79 -0.37
C VAL A 340 -29.17 33.87 -0.30
N ARG A 341 -28.64 34.04 0.91
CA ARG A 341 -27.20 33.93 1.20
C ARG A 341 -26.92 32.65 1.98
N ILE A 342 -25.97 31.86 1.49
CA ILE A 342 -25.50 30.67 2.17
C ILE A 342 -24.27 31.03 3.03
N PRO A 343 -24.20 30.68 4.34
CA PRO A 343 -23.18 31.17 5.25
C PRO A 343 -21.73 30.82 4.87
N PHE A 344 -21.53 29.79 4.06
CA PHE A 344 -20.20 29.32 3.61
C PHE A 344 -19.87 29.71 2.16
N ALA A 345 -20.81 30.36 1.45
CA ALA A 345 -20.51 30.92 0.15
C ALA A 345 -19.58 32.12 0.32
N PHE A 346 -18.55 32.23 -0.53
CA PHE A 346 -17.69 33.40 -0.53
C PHE A 346 -18.51 34.61 -0.97
N ASP A 347 -18.43 35.68 -0.21
CA ASP A 347 -19.08 36.92 -0.59
C ASP A 347 -18.49 37.38 -1.92
N ALA A 348 -19.33 37.72 -2.90
CA ALA A 348 -18.92 38.19 -4.21
C ALA A 348 -18.04 39.45 -4.18
N GLN A 349 -17.96 40.12 -3.02
CA GLN A 349 -17.04 41.22 -2.78
C GLN A 349 -15.56 40.82 -2.80
N ASN A 350 -15.23 39.52 -2.69
CA ASN A 350 -13.86 38.97 -2.72
C ASN A 350 -13.64 38.00 -3.89
N ILE A 351 -13.91 38.51 -5.11
CA ILE A 351 -13.78 37.74 -6.36
C ILE A 351 -12.39 37.08 -6.51
N TYR A 352 -11.33 37.71 -6.04
CA TYR A 352 -9.96 37.17 -6.09
C TYR A 352 -9.80 35.91 -5.24
N ILE A 353 -10.48 35.83 -4.11
CA ILE A 353 -10.43 34.64 -3.25
C ILE A 353 -11.17 33.49 -3.91
N VAL A 354 -12.34 33.75 -4.49
CA VAL A 354 -13.12 32.74 -5.22
C VAL A 354 -12.30 32.23 -6.42
N GLN A 355 -11.68 33.12 -7.17
CA GLN A 355 -10.82 32.75 -8.30
C GLN A 355 -9.61 31.93 -7.85
N LEU A 356 -8.94 32.31 -6.74
CA LEU A 356 -7.81 31.56 -6.19
C LEU A 356 -8.23 30.14 -5.75
N MET A 357 -9.39 29.99 -5.11
CA MET A 357 -9.90 28.69 -4.69
C MET A 357 -10.26 27.80 -5.90
N LEU A 358 -10.90 28.36 -6.92
CA LEU A 358 -11.18 27.65 -8.17
C LEU A 358 -9.89 27.22 -8.87
N PHE A 359 -8.92 28.11 -8.94
CA PHE A 359 -7.60 27.83 -9.51
C PHE A 359 -6.89 26.68 -8.78
N ASN A 360 -6.88 26.71 -7.44
CA ASN A 360 -6.30 25.64 -6.63
C ASN A 360 -7.03 24.31 -6.84
N TRP A 361 -8.35 24.32 -6.93
CA TRP A 361 -9.13 23.12 -7.20
C TRP A 361 -8.80 22.53 -8.59
N LEU A 362 -8.69 23.37 -9.61
CA LEU A 362 -8.25 22.94 -10.94
C LEU A 362 -6.83 22.36 -10.90
N LEU A 363 -5.90 22.97 -10.15
CA LEU A 363 -4.55 22.43 -9.97
C LEU A 363 -4.55 21.06 -9.33
N MET A 364 -5.40 20.82 -8.34
CA MET A 364 -5.53 19.50 -7.71
C MET A 364 -5.99 18.44 -8.70
N ILE A 365 -7.02 18.74 -9.51
CA ILE A 365 -7.50 17.83 -10.55
C ILE A 365 -6.42 17.58 -11.60
N LEU A 366 -5.76 18.61 -12.08
CA LEU A 366 -4.70 18.49 -13.08
C LEU A 366 -3.55 17.65 -12.57
N LEU A 367 -3.11 17.85 -11.32
CA LEU A 367 -2.05 17.07 -10.70
C LEU A 367 -2.47 15.60 -10.55
N TYR A 368 -3.70 15.35 -10.13
CA TYR A 368 -4.25 14.01 -10.03
C TYR A 368 -4.25 13.29 -11.39
N LEU A 369 -4.74 13.94 -12.44
CA LEU A 369 -4.76 13.38 -13.79
C LEU A 369 -3.34 13.18 -14.34
N LEU A 370 -2.42 14.10 -14.03
CA LEU A 370 -1.03 14.00 -14.45
C LEU A 370 -0.33 12.81 -13.78
N GLN A 371 -0.54 12.61 -12.49
CA GLN A 371 0.01 11.44 -11.76
C GLN A 371 -0.48 10.12 -12.37
N ILE A 372 -1.77 10.02 -12.64
CA ILE A 372 -2.35 8.82 -13.27
C ILE A 372 -1.80 8.62 -14.68
N ASN A 373 -1.72 9.68 -15.47
CA ASN A 373 -1.17 9.59 -16.83
C ASN A 373 0.28 9.08 -16.82
N ILE A 374 1.14 9.64 -15.97
CA ILE A 374 2.54 9.22 -15.83
C ILE A 374 2.63 7.78 -15.33
N ALA A 375 1.82 7.40 -14.35
CA ALA A 375 1.78 6.05 -13.82
C ALA A 375 1.39 5.03 -14.91
N LEU A 376 0.33 5.30 -15.65
CA LEU A 376 -0.15 4.44 -16.73
C LEU A 376 0.85 4.40 -17.90
N ALA A 377 1.45 5.52 -18.26
CA ALA A 377 2.47 5.58 -19.32
C ALA A 377 3.70 4.76 -18.92
N SER A 378 4.16 4.84 -17.68
CA SER A 378 5.28 4.05 -17.17
C SER A 378 4.98 2.55 -17.10
N GLN A 379 3.69 2.15 -16.94
CA GLN A 379 3.25 0.76 -16.85
C GLN A 379 2.97 0.13 -18.22
N PHE A 380 2.34 0.87 -19.12
CA PHE A 380 1.79 0.36 -20.38
C PHE A 380 2.33 1.08 -21.64
N GLY A 381 3.31 1.97 -21.48
CA GLY A 381 3.84 2.80 -22.56
C GLY A 381 2.99 4.04 -22.86
N GLN A 382 1.67 3.96 -22.72
CA GLN A 382 0.76 5.10 -22.90
C GLN A 382 -0.55 4.90 -22.13
N ALA A 383 -1.18 5.99 -21.70
CA ALA A 383 -2.53 5.96 -21.16
C ALA A 383 -3.56 6.00 -22.29
N THR A 384 -4.61 5.21 -22.20
CA THR A 384 -5.74 5.25 -23.15
C THR A 384 -6.75 6.32 -22.75
N THR A 385 -7.51 6.82 -23.71
CA THR A 385 -8.61 7.78 -23.45
C THR A 385 -9.61 7.25 -22.43
N LYS A 386 -9.94 5.94 -22.49
CA LYS A 386 -10.85 5.31 -21.50
C LYS A 386 -10.27 5.36 -20.08
N GLN A 387 -8.97 5.17 -19.91
CA GLN A 387 -8.31 5.25 -18.60
C GLN A 387 -8.29 6.68 -18.07
N ILE A 388 -8.10 7.68 -18.93
CA ILE A 388 -8.16 9.09 -18.54
C ILE A 388 -9.58 9.49 -18.10
N TRP A 389 -10.61 9.07 -18.85
CA TRP A 389 -12.00 9.27 -18.46
C TRP A 389 -12.34 8.58 -17.14
N LEU A 390 -11.87 7.34 -16.95
CA LEU A 390 -12.02 6.64 -15.68
C LEU A 390 -11.38 7.42 -14.54
N ALA A 391 -10.19 7.98 -14.73
CA ALA A 391 -9.50 8.79 -13.73
C ALA A 391 -10.31 10.04 -13.35
N LEU A 392 -10.88 10.75 -14.33
CA LEU A 392 -11.72 11.91 -14.07
C LEU A 392 -12.99 11.54 -13.28
N VAL A 393 -13.66 10.47 -13.66
CA VAL A 393 -14.86 9.99 -12.94
C VAL A 393 -14.47 9.50 -11.54
N SER A 394 -13.35 8.80 -11.39
CA SER A 394 -12.87 8.31 -10.10
C SER A 394 -12.51 9.45 -9.15
N TYR A 395 -11.99 10.56 -9.65
CA TYR A 395 -11.73 11.75 -8.82
C TYR A 395 -13.00 12.26 -8.13
N LEU A 396 -14.11 12.29 -8.86
CA LEU A 396 -15.39 12.79 -8.34
C LEU A 396 -16.19 11.76 -7.52
N THR A 397 -15.83 10.49 -7.59
CA THR A 397 -16.58 9.38 -6.97
C THR A 397 -15.73 8.55 -6.01
N TYR A 398 -14.86 7.73 -6.56
CA TYR A 398 -14.01 6.78 -5.82
C TYR A 398 -13.09 7.46 -4.80
N SER A 399 -12.46 8.57 -5.17
CA SER A 399 -11.54 9.30 -4.28
C SER A 399 -12.25 9.85 -3.05
N GLN A 400 -13.55 10.11 -3.12
CA GLN A 400 -14.36 10.57 -1.98
C GLN A 400 -14.54 9.48 -0.92
N LEU A 401 -14.50 8.20 -1.31
CA LEU A 401 -14.58 7.07 -0.37
C LEU A 401 -13.40 7.08 0.60
N PHE A 402 -12.22 7.49 0.15
CA PHE A 402 -11.03 7.57 1.00
C PHE A 402 -11.23 8.54 2.17
N ILE A 403 -11.92 9.66 1.96
CA ILE A 403 -12.23 10.63 3.01
C ILE A 403 -13.12 10.00 4.07
N VAL A 404 -14.22 9.36 3.63
CA VAL A 404 -15.17 8.71 4.54
C VAL A 404 -14.48 7.63 5.37
N VAL A 405 -13.68 6.80 4.72
CA VAL A 405 -12.91 5.72 5.38
C VAL A 405 -11.90 6.30 6.38
N SER A 406 -11.17 7.35 5.99
CA SER A 406 -10.15 7.96 6.84
C SER A 406 -10.74 8.61 8.07
N LEU A 407 -11.84 9.35 7.93
CA LEU A 407 -12.53 9.98 9.04
C LEU A 407 -13.12 8.95 10.03
N ASP A 408 -13.72 7.88 9.51
CA ASP A 408 -14.24 6.79 10.35
C ASP A 408 -13.10 6.04 11.05
N ALA A 409 -11.96 5.83 10.40
CA ALA A 409 -10.79 5.21 11.01
C ALA A 409 -10.23 6.05 12.16
N VAL A 410 -10.11 7.38 11.97
CA VAL A 410 -9.68 8.31 13.04
C VAL A 410 -10.66 8.27 14.21
N GLY A 411 -11.96 8.37 13.93
CA GLY A 411 -13.01 8.26 14.96
C GLY A 411 -12.90 6.96 15.75
N SER A 412 -12.66 5.84 15.04
CA SER A 412 -12.48 4.52 15.66
C SER A 412 -11.24 4.47 16.56
N VAL A 413 -10.10 5.02 16.13
CA VAL A 413 -8.87 5.08 16.94
C VAL A 413 -9.08 5.90 18.21
N ILE A 414 -9.76 7.04 18.11
CA ILE A 414 -10.07 7.89 19.25
C ILE A 414 -11.00 7.17 20.23
N LEU A 415 -12.08 6.58 19.73
CA LEU A 415 -13.05 5.84 20.54
C LEU A 415 -12.42 4.64 21.26
N ASP A 416 -11.57 3.87 20.58
CA ASP A 416 -10.90 2.73 21.18
C ASP A 416 -9.94 3.15 22.29
N LYS A 417 -9.25 4.30 22.14
CA LYS A 417 -8.40 4.87 23.20
C LYS A 417 -9.24 5.33 24.41
N ILE A 418 -10.34 6.02 24.17
CA ILE A 418 -11.23 6.51 25.24
C ILE A 418 -11.88 5.34 25.99
N LEU A 419 -12.39 4.35 25.26
CA LEU A 419 -13.11 3.20 25.81
C LEU A 419 -12.18 2.07 26.27
N LYS A 420 -10.85 2.24 26.14
CA LYS A 420 -9.82 1.22 26.44
C LYS A 420 -10.14 -0.15 25.82
N ARG A 421 -10.75 -0.15 24.64
CA ARG A 421 -11.04 -1.38 23.89
C ARG A 421 -9.73 -2.01 23.42
N LYS A 422 -9.53 -3.28 23.77
CA LYS A 422 -8.43 -4.10 23.29
C LYS A 422 -8.90 -4.81 22.01
N GLU A 423 -8.09 -4.70 20.96
CA GLU A 423 -8.09 -5.48 19.72
C GLU A 423 -9.36 -5.42 18.83
N THR A 424 -9.18 -4.90 17.65
CA THR A 424 -10.11 -5.08 16.53
C THR A 424 -9.87 -6.48 15.94
N LYS A 425 -10.90 -7.33 15.90
CA LYS A 425 -10.82 -8.63 15.23
C LYS A 425 -10.46 -8.42 13.76
N TRP A 426 -9.51 -9.21 13.29
CA TRP A 426 -9.14 -9.24 11.88
C TRP A 426 -10.34 -9.70 11.04
N VAL A 427 -10.80 -8.87 10.11
CA VAL A 427 -11.90 -9.19 9.20
C VAL A 427 -11.30 -9.51 7.85
N LYS A 428 -11.52 -10.75 7.41
CA LYS A 428 -11.04 -11.26 6.13
C LYS A 428 -11.73 -10.57 4.95
N THR A 429 -10.97 -10.24 3.91
CA THR A 429 -11.51 -9.85 2.60
C THR A 429 -11.97 -11.12 1.87
N LYS A 430 -13.20 -11.14 1.38
CA LYS A 430 -13.75 -12.27 0.62
C LYS A 430 -12.97 -12.43 -0.69
N ARG A 431 -12.55 -13.66 -0.99
CA ARG A 431 -11.87 -14.03 -2.24
C ARG A 431 -12.84 -14.69 -3.21
N PHE A 432 -12.48 -14.66 -4.48
CA PHE A 432 -13.29 -15.21 -5.56
C PHE A 432 -12.43 -16.20 -6.35
N ALA A 433 -13.06 -17.29 -6.80
CA ALA A 433 -12.45 -18.19 -7.77
C ALA A 433 -12.25 -17.39 -9.07
N GLY A 434 -11.03 -17.21 -9.48
CA GLY A 434 -10.63 -16.50 -10.69
C GLY A 434 -10.31 -17.44 -11.82
#